data_92f92a8256ffe08152f550e623116327
#
_entry.id   92f92a8256ffe08152f550e623116327
#
_cell.length_a   1.000
_cell.length_b   1.000
_cell.length_c   1.000
_cell.angle_alpha   90.00
_cell.angle_beta   90.00
_cell.angle_gamma   90.00
#
_symmetry.space_group_name_H-M   'P 1'
#
loop_
_entity.id
_entity.type
_entity.pdbx_description
1 polymer ?
#
loop_
_entity_poly.entity_id
_entity_poly.type
_entity_poly.pdbx_seq_one_letter_code
_entity_poly.pdbx_strand_id
1 'polypeptide(L)' 'MQDQKKKLTPEEESKDEFFKRVSEISEEMIEVHGKDFAMGTLVMAAQWIARGDAEGSAESRH' A
#
# COMPACT_ATOMS: atom_id res chain seq x y z
N MET A 1 -15.43 -7.25 -24.49
CA MET A 1 -15.20 -7.01 -24.31
C MET A 1 -14.87 -6.23 -24.10
N GLN A 2 -14.87 -5.80 -24.08
CA GLN A 2 -14.62 -5.12 -23.99
C GLN A 2 -14.41 -4.40 -23.31
N ASP A 3 -14.93 -4.11 -22.84
CA ASP A 3 -14.77 -3.38 -22.17
C ASP A 3 -13.73 -3.32 -21.61
N GLN A 4 -13.23 -3.83 -21.51
CA GLN A 4 -12.19 -3.88 -21.20
C GLN A 4 -11.38 -3.06 -21.71
N LYS A 5 -11.55 -2.74 -22.49
CA LYS A 5 -10.91 -1.90 -23.05
C LYS A 5 -11.11 -0.61 -22.60
N LYS A 6 -11.84 -0.48 -21.74
CA LYS A 6 -12.05 0.71 -21.19
C LYS A 6 -10.85 1.20 -20.54
N LYS A 7 -10.40 2.39 -20.68
CA LYS A 7 -9.27 2.90 -20.02
C LYS A 7 -9.58 3.18 -18.61
N LEU A 8 -8.62 3.03 -17.75
CA LEU A 8 -8.75 3.39 -16.36
C LEU A 8 -8.82 4.91 -16.22
N THR A 9 -9.55 5.39 -15.25
CA THR A 9 -9.52 6.80 -14.94
C THR A 9 -8.18 7.12 -14.28
N PRO A 10 -7.79 8.39 -14.25
CA PRO A 10 -6.54 8.73 -13.56
C PRO A 10 -6.54 8.30 -12.10
N GLU A 11 -7.67 8.36 -11.44
CA GLU A 11 -7.73 7.93 -10.07
C GLU A 11 -7.50 6.43 -9.95
N GLU A 12 -8.09 5.66 -10.86
CA GLU A 12 -7.90 4.22 -10.84
C GLU A 12 -6.46 3.85 -11.14
N GLU A 13 -5.85 4.56 -12.07
CA GLU A 13 -4.46 4.31 -12.38
C GLU A 13 -3.56 4.59 -11.20
N SER A 14 -3.86 5.66 -10.47
CA SER A 14 -3.09 6.01 -9.30
C SER A 14 -3.21 4.92 -8.24
N LYS A 15 -4.41 4.43 -8.01
CA LYS A 15 -4.62 3.38 -7.03
C LYS A 15 -3.90 2.10 -7.42
N ASP A 16 -3.93 1.77 -8.70
CA ASP A 16 -3.25 0.58 -9.17
C ASP A 16 -1.75 0.69 -8.97
N GLU A 17 -1.22 1.87 -9.17
CA GLU A 17 0.19 2.09 -8.97
C GLU A 17 0.58 1.86 -7.51
N PHE A 18 -0.25 2.34 -6.59
CA PHE A 18 0.01 2.10 -5.18
C PHE A 18 -0.07 0.63 -4.83
N PHE A 19 -1.07 -0.07 -5.37
CA PHE A 19 -1.14 -1.51 -5.15
C PHE A 19 0.11 -2.21 -5.65
N LYS A 20 0.59 -1.78 -6.80
CA LYS A 20 1.78 -2.38 -7.36
C LYS A 20 2.96 -2.20 -6.43
N ARG A 21 3.11 -0.99 -5.89
CA ARG A 21 4.21 -0.73 -4.98
C ARG A 21 4.10 -1.56 -3.71
N VAL A 22 2.88 -1.68 -3.19
CA VAL A 22 2.67 -2.48 -1.99
C VAL A 22 3.02 -3.94 -2.27
N SER A 23 2.62 -4.44 -3.44
CA SER A 23 2.95 -5.81 -3.80
C SER A 23 4.44 -6.03 -3.88
N GLU A 24 5.14 -5.09 -4.49
CA GLU A 24 6.58 -5.23 -4.65
C GLU A 24 7.30 -5.20 -3.32
N ILE A 25 6.92 -4.28 -2.45
CA ILE A 25 7.59 -4.23 -1.17
C ILE A 25 7.21 -5.42 -0.31
N SER A 26 5.99 -5.92 -0.47
CA SER A 26 5.58 -7.12 0.25
C SER A 26 6.42 -8.32 -0.14
N GLU A 27 6.65 -8.47 -1.43
CA GLU A 27 7.46 -9.57 -1.90
C GLU A 27 8.88 -9.47 -1.38
N GLU A 28 9.39 -8.27 -1.35
CA GLU A 28 10.72 -8.05 -0.84
C GLU A 28 10.82 -8.41 0.63
N MET A 29 9.82 -7.99 1.41
CA MET A 29 9.80 -8.33 2.82
C MET A 29 9.74 -9.83 3.04
N ILE A 30 8.95 -10.51 2.23
CA ILE A 30 8.84 -11.95 2.34
C ILE A 30 10.17 -12.62 2.05
N GLU A 31 10.85 -12.15 1.02
CA GLU A 31 12.12 -12.73 0.67
C GLU A 31 13.16 -12.56 1.74
N VAL A 32 13.19 -11.39 2.35
CA VAL A 32 14.24 -11.09 3.30
C VAL A 32 13.91 -11.60 4.70
N HIS A 33 12.67 -11.45 5.12
CA HIS A 33 12.30 -11.74 6.50
C HIS A 33 11.17 -12.74 6.68
N GLY A 34 10.53 -13.17 5.60
CA GLY A 34 9.50 -14.17 5.68
C GLY A 34 8.10 -13.57 5.68
N LYS A 35 7.14 -14.44 5.48
CA LYS A 35 5.77 -14.05 5.31
C LYS A 35 5.18 -13.40 6.56
N ASP A 36 5.49 -13.95 7.71
CA ASP A 36 4.91 -13.43 8.94
C ASP A 36 5.35 -12.00 9.20
N PHE A 37 6.61 -11.70 8.92
CA PHE A 37 7.09 -10.34 9.07
C PHE A 37 6.34 -9.40 8.14
N ALA A 38 6.18 -9.84 6.88
CA ALA A 38 5.51 -8.99 5.90
C ALA A 38 4.08 -8.71 6.32
N MET A 39 3.37 -9.73 6.75
CA MET A 39 1.99 -9.56 7.15
C MET A 39 1.88 -8.64 8.36
N GLY A 40 2.73 -8.85 9.35
CA GLY A 40 2.69 -8.00 10.54
C GLY A 40 3.00 -6.57 10.24
N THR A 41 3.98 -6.36 9.37
CA THR A 41 4.36 -5.02 9.00
C THR A 41 3.21 -4.28 8.32
N LEU A 42 2.54 -4.96 7.40
CA LEU A 42 1.45 -4.33 6.68
C LEU A 42 0.26 -4.06 7.57
N VAL A 43 -0.02 -4.97 8.49
CA VAL A 43 -1.10 -4.76 9.43
C VAL A 43 -0.78 -3.56 10.32
N MET A 44 0.47 -3.48 10.77
CA MET A 44 0.86 -2.36 11.59
C MET A 44 0.74 -1.04 10.84
N ALA A 45 1.13 -1.03 9.58
CA ALA A 45 0.98 0.17 8.78
C ALA A 45 -0.48 0.57 8.67
N ALA A 46 -1.36 -0.41 8.48
CA ALA A 46 -2.78 -0.12 8.39
C ALA A 46 -3.29 0.47 9.70
N GLN A 47 -2.81 -0.05 10.80
CA GLN A 47 -3.25 0.44 12.09
C GLN A 47 -2.77 1.87 12.34
N TRP A 48 -1.56 2.18 11.92
CA TRP A 48 -1.06 3.54 12.04
C TRP A 48 -1.95 4.51 11.31
N ILE A 49 -2.33 4.14 10.10
CA ILE A 49 -3.20 4.99 9.30
C ILE A 49 -4.55 5.16 9.99
N ALA A 50 -5.08 4.06 10.51
CA ALA A 50 -6.39 4.11 11.14
C ALA A 50 -6.40 5.02 12.35
N ARG A 51 -5.30 5.06 13.07
CA ARG A 51 -5.21 5.93 14.22
C ARG A 51 -4.81 7.36 13.89
N GLY A 52 -4.41 7.59 12.65
CA GLY A 52 -3.94 8.89 12.25
C GLY A 52 -2.48 9.14 12.55
N ASP A 53 -1.79 8.14 13.07
CA ASP A 53 -0.39 8.34 13.44
C ASP A 53 0.49 8.62 12.25
N ALA A 54 0.26 7.92 11.16
CA ALA A 54 1.09 8.12 9.99
C ALA A 54 0.96 9.52 9.46
N GLU A 55 -0.26 10.00 9.40
CA GLU A 55 -0.48 11.33 8.93
C GLU A 55 0.01 12.34 9.91
N GLY A 56 -0.21 12.10 11.15
CA GLY A 56 0.26 12.99 12.17
C GLY A 56 1.75 13.12 12.14
N SER A 57 2.40 12.03 11.92
CA SER A 57 3.83 12.08 11.81
C SER A 57 4.25 12.92 10.65
N ALA A 58 3.55 12.75 9.59
CA ALA A 58 3.92 13.48 8.41
C ALA A 58 3.75 14.95 8.58
N GLU A 59 2.74 15.32 9.30
CA GLU A 59 2.54 16.64 9.40
C GLU A 59 3.11 17.18 10.46
N SER A 60 3.27 16.57 11.17
CA SER A 60 3.64 16.99 12.18
C SER A 60 4.36 17.82 12.44
N ARG A 61 4.01 17.95 12.24
CA ARG A 61 4.06 18.46 12.44
C ARG A 61 3.59 19.07 12.97
N HIS A 62 3.02 19.26 12.99
CA HIS A 62 2.32 19.72 13.38
C HIS A 62 2.19 19.96 13.80
#